data_e8e9c4ae8be65481a81c16910b21f05e
#
_entry.id   e8e9c4ae8be65481a81c16910b21f05e
#
_cell.length_a   1.000
_cell.length_b   1.000
_cell.length_c   1.000
_cell.angle_alpha   90.00
_cell.angle_beta   90.00
_cell.angle_gamma   90.00
#
_symmetry.space_group_name_H-M   'P 1'
#
loop_
_entity.id
_entity.type
_entity.pdbx_description
1 polymer ?
#
loop_
_entity_poly.entity_id
_entity_poly.type
_entity_poly.pdbx_seq_one_letter_code
_entity_poly.pdbx_strand_id
1 'polypeptide(L)'
;QARDGVAGVAWTVLGATPGRFPNSEVFELPFISGKAEASSPAIQEYVEKFAADEFKDVKLLAVHTHGPGLFHTKTPVTGLESLRGMKIRGGSRIINNMLTKLGATPVGMPVPAVTEALSKGVIDGTTVPWEVTPSLKVTELVKTHTTFAGKEGLYTQTFAFSMNKATYDKLPPDLKAVIDKNSGVEVAAMFGRAMDEGDKVGREIAE
;
A
#
# COMPACT_ATOMS: atom_id res chain seq x y z
N GLN A 1 4.60 -16.96 3.44
CA GLN A 1 6.07 -17.12 3.61
C GLN A 1 6.46 -17.02 5.09
N ALA A 2 6.17 -15.89 5.77
CA ALA A 2 6.46 -15.75 7.21
C ALA A 2 5.71 -16.81 8.05
N ARG A 3 4.41 -17.03 7.79
CA ARG A 3 3.62 -18.06 8.45
C ARG A 3 4.25 -19.46 8.34
N ASP A 4 4.68 -19.83 7.16
CA ASP A 4 5.15 -21.19 6.84
C ASP A 4 6.66 -21.37 7.06
N GLY A 5 7.33 -20.37 7.62
CA GLY A 5 8.78 -20.42 7.93
C GLY A 5 9.71 -20.34 6.71
N VAL A 6 9.19 -20.01 5.53
CA VAL A 6 10.02 -19.78 4.32
C VAL A 6 10.86 -18.52 4.48
N ALA A 7 10.33 -17.52 5.18
CA ALA A 7 11.04 -16.32 5.59
C ALA A 7 10.86 -16.09 7.09
N GLY A 8 11.93 -15.71 7.78
CA GLY A 8 11.86 -15.38 9.22
C GLY A 8 11.05 -14.12 9.49
N VAL A 9 11.16 -13.13 8.61
CA VAL A 9 10.41 -11.87 8.62
C VAL A 9 9.95 -11.58 7.19
N ALA A 10 8.75 -11.03 7.03
CA ALA A 10 8.22 -10.59 5.75
C ALA A 10 7.53 -9.23 5.90
N TRP A 11 7.73 -8.39 4.88
CA TRP A 11 6.97 -7.17 4.66
C TRP A 11 6.12 -7.36 3.40
N THR A 12 4.80 -7.15 3.50
CA THR A 12 3.88 -7.48 2.42
C THR A 12 2.68 -6.54 2.38
N VAL A 13 2.16 -6.33 1.17
CA VAL A 13 0.87 -5.68 0.93
C VAL A 13 -0.25 -6.66 1.26
N LEU A 14 -1.18 -6.31 2.15
CA LEU A 14 -2.28 -7.18 2.57
C LEU A 14 -3.25 -7.49 1.42
N GLY A 15 -3.55 -6.49 0.60
CA GLY A 15 -4.43 -6.61 -0.57
C GLY A 15 -3.90 -7.54 -1.67
N ALA A 16 -2.63 -7.98 -1.61
CA ALA A 16 -2.08 -8.99 -2.52
C ALA A 16 -2.59 -10.41 -2.25
N THR A 17 -3.24 -10.65 -1.10
CA THR A 17 -3.89 -11.92 -0.73
C THR A 17 -5.38 -11.70 -0.47
N PRO A 18 -6.21 -11.57 -1.52
CA PRO A 18 -7.62 -11.23 -1.38
C PRO A 18 -8.37 -12.20 -0.46
N GLY A 19 -9.20 -11.63 0.43
CA GLY A 19 -10.04 -12.39 1.34
C GLY A 19 -9.35 -12.90 2.61
N ARG A 20 -8.02 -12.73 2.76
CA ARG A 20 -7.31 -13.11 3.97
C ARG A 20 -7.40 -12.05 5.08
N PHE A 21 -7.49 -10.78 4.70
CA PHE A 21 -7.48 -9.63 5.61
C PHE A 21 -8.70 -8.72 5.41
N PRO A 22 -9.95 -9.27 5.48
CA PRO A 22 -11.15 -8.52 5.10
C PRO A 22 -11.41 -7.29 5.98
N ASN A 23 -11.06 -7.32 7.27
CA ASN A 23 -11.23 -6.17 8.15
C ASN A 23 -10.17 -5.09 7.90
N SER A 24 -8.92 -5.49 7.63
CA SER A 24 -7.83 -4.56 7.33
C SER A 24 -8.00 -3.84 5.98
N GLU A 25 -8.74 -4.44 5.03
CA GLU A 25 -9.05 -3.84 3.73
C GLU A 25 -9.88 -2.55 3.83
N VAL A 26 -10.53 -2.28 4.97
CA VAL A 26 -11.35 -1.06 5.14
C VAL A 26 -10.54 0.23 4.93
N PHE A 27 -9.25 0.21 5.24
CA PHE A 27 -8.36 1.36 5.04
C PHE A 27 -8.02 1.63 3.57
N GLU A 28 -8.29 0.68 2.66
CA GLU A 28 -8.11 0.86 1.21
C GLU A 28 -9.32 1.53 0.53
N LEU A 29 -10.41 1.78 1.26
CA LEU A 29 -11.58 2.47 0.72
C LEU A 29 -11.24 3.92 0.36
N PRO A 30 -11.87 4.47 -0.70
CA PRO A 30 -11.61 5.83 -1.16
C PRO A 30 -11.84 6.88 -0.07
N PHE A 31 -10.93 7.86 -0.01
CA PHE A 31 -11.02 9.05 0.83
C PHE A 31 -11.13 8.80 2.36
N ILE A 32 -10.65 7.64 2.83
CA ILE A 32 -10.58 7.33 4.28
C ILE A 32 -9.25 7.79 4.87
N SER A 33 -8.15 7.63 4.13
CA SER A 33 -6.80 7.85 4.61
C SER A 33 -6.14 9.05 3.92
N GLY A 34 -5.38 9.80 4.70
CA GLY A 34 -4.53 10.89 4.22
C GLY A 34 -3.05 10.51 4.31
N LYS A 35 -2.26 11.35 5.03
CA LYS A 35 -0.84 11.09 5.24
C LYS A 35 -0.60 9.75 5.95
N ALA A 36 0.44 9.04 5.51
CA ALA A 36 0.80 7.76 6.08
C ALA A 36 1.21 7.84 7.54
N GLU A 37 1.84 8.95 7.97
CA GLU A 37 2.20 9.18 9.37
C GLU A 37 0.99 9.18 10.31
N ALA A 38 -0.17 9.67 9.84
CA ALA A 38 -1.40 9.68 10.63
C ALA A 38 -2.18 8.36 10.48
N SER A 39 -2.24 7.80 9.27
CA SER A 39 -3.03 6.59 8.98
C SER A 39 -2.38 5.34 9.54
N SER A 40 -1.05 5.27 9.58
CA SER A 40 -0.32 4.07 10.02
C SER A 40 -0.53 3.73 11.49
N PRO A 41 -0.40 4.65 12.46
CA PRO A 41 -0.78 4.33 13.84
C PRO A 41 -2.27 3.97 13.97
N ALA A 42 -3.14 4.65 13.23
CA ALA A 42 -4.58 4.38 13.29
C ALA A 42 -4.94 2.97 12.82
N ILE A 43 -4.35 2.48 11.72
CA ILE A 43 -4.58 1.09 11.30
C ILE A 43 -3.96 0.08 12.27
N GLN A 44 -2.81 0.39 12.86
CA GLN A 44 -2.20 -0.50 13.86
C GLN A 44 -3.13 -0.69 15.04
N GLU A 45 -3.64 0.41 15.64
CA GLU A 45 -4.60 0.34 16.73
C GLU A 45 -5.91 -0.37 16.34
N TYR A 46 -6.40 -0.11 15.13
CA TYR A 46 -7.59 -0.77 14.61
C TYR A 46 -7.38 -2.28 14.49
N VAL A 47 -6.26 -2.72 13.94
CA VAL A 47 -5.94 -4.15 13.79
C VAL A 47 -5.81 -4.81 15.15
N GLU A 48 -5.10 -4.22 16.10
CA GLU A 48 -4.96 -4.75 17.46
C GLU A 48 -6.31 -4.93 18.16
N LYS A 49 -7.24 -4.00 17.93
CA LYS A 49 -8.54 -4.00 18.60
C LYS A 49 -9.61 -4.84 17.90
N PHE A 50 -9.63 -4.85 16.58
CA PHE A 50 -10.76 -5.38 15.81
C PHE A 50 -10.40 -6.46 14.78
N ALA A 51 -9.13 -6.63 14.45
CA ALA A 51 -8.68 -7.51 13.37
C ALA A 51 -7.48 -8.40 13.76
N ALA A 52 -7.19 -8.55 15.05
CA ALA A 52 -6.06 -9.35 15.53
C ALA A 52 -6.09 -10.80 15.03
N ASP A 53 -7.28 -11.39 14.87
CA ASP A 53 -7.46 -12.75 14.36
C ASP A 53 -6.94 -12.95 12.94
N GLU A 54 -6.88 -11.90 12.14
CA GLU A 54 -6.30 -11.95 10.77
C GLU A 54 -4.81 -12.27 10.80
N PHE A 55 -4.13 -12.00 11.93
CA PHE A 55 -2.68 -12.14 12.11
C PHE A 55 -2.29 -13.25 13.10
N LYS A 56 -3.22 -14.05 13.57
CA LYS A 56 -2.98 -15.09 14.62
C LYS A 56 -1.88 -16.10 14.28
N ASP A 57 -1.61 -16.32 12.99
CA ASP A 57 -0.62 -17.29 12.51
C ASP A 57 0.80 -16.72 12.39
N VAL A 58 1.00 -15.43 12.70
CA VAL A 58 2.29 -14.75 12.67
C VAL A 58 2.50 -13.92 13.92
N LYS A 59 3.73 -13.53 14.22
CA LYS A 59 4.01 -12.42 15.14
C LYS A 59 3.92 -11.13 14.34
N LEU A 60 2.84 -10.37 14.53
CA LEU A 60 2.69 -9.06 13.94
C LEU A 60 3.67 -8.08 14.60
N LEU A 61 4.48 -7.40 13.81
CA LEU A 61 5.40 -6.38 14.27
C LEU A 61 4.84 -4.99 14.04
N ALA A 62 4.30 -4.73 12.85
CA ALA A 62 3.59 -3.50 12.54
C ALA A 62 2.64 -3.68 11.37
N VAL A 63 1.56 -2.91 11.38
CA VAL A 63 0.71 -2.64 10.20
C VAL A 63 0.80 -1.16 9.90
N HIS A 64 0.97 -0.80 8.64
CA HIS A 64 1.07 0.59 8.22
C HIS A 64 0.45 0.82 6.86
N THR A 65 0.34 2.07 6.45
CA THR A 65 -0.12 2.48 5.12
C THR A 65 1.01 3.18 4.36
N HIS A 66 0.85 3.32 3.04
CA HIS A 66 1.57 4.32 2.27
C HIS A 66 0.82 5.67 2.27
N GLY A 67 1.41 6.71 1.72
CA GLY A 67 0.77 8.02 1.55
C GLY A 67 -0.40 7.98 0.56
N PRO A 68 -1.02 9.12 0.24
CA PRO A 68 -2.15 9.20 -0.68
C PRO A 68 -1.85 8.60 -2.04
N GLY A 69 -2.61 7.58 -2.44
CA GLY A 69 -2.54 7.03 -3.79
C GLY A 69 -3.20 7.95 -4.80
N LEU A 70 -2.65 7.99 -6.02
CA LEU A 70 -3.12 8.88 -7.09
C LEU A 70 -3.00 8.20 -8.46
N PHE A 71 -3.50 8.87 -9.51
CA PHE A 71 -3.36 8.40 -10.88
C PHE A 71 -2.06 8.92 -11.52
N HIS A 72 -1.34 8.02 -12.18
CA HIS A 72 -0.22 8.32 -13.06
C HIS A 72 -0.57 7.77 -14.44
N THR A 73 -0.79 8.64 -15.43
CA THR A 73 -1.37 8.24 -16.71
C THR A 73 -0.64 8.86 -17.91
N LYS A 74 -0.69 8.17 -19.06
CA LYS A 74 -0.11 8.66 -20.32
C LYS A 74 -0.89 9.86 -20.89
N THR A 75 -2.20 9.92 -20.62
CA THR A 75 -3.09 10.99 -21.03
C THR A 75 -3.74 11.63 -19.80
N PRO A 76 -4.06 12.93 -19.83
CA PRO A 76 -4.65 13.62 -18.68
C PRO A 76 -5.98 13.01 -18.22
N VAL A 77 -6.15 12.94 -16.90
CA VAL A 77 -7.43 12.63 -16.25
C VAL A 77 -8.00 13.92 -15.70
N THR A 78 -8.97 14.50 -16.41
CA THR A 78 -9.61 15.77 -16.05
C THR A 78 -11.03 15.59 -15.48
N GLY A 79 -11.55 14.38 -15.50
CA GLY A 79 -12.86 14.00 -14.98
C GLY A 79 -13.14 12.52 -15.21
N LEU A 80 -14.30 12.05 -14.77
CA LEU A 80 -14.68 10.63 -14.87
C LEU A 80 -14.70 10.13 -16.32
N GLU A 81 -15.11 10.97 -17.26
CA GLU A 81 -15.16 10.59 -18.68
C GLU A 81 -13.76 10.25 -19.26
N SER A 82 -12.71 10.89 -18.73
CA SER A 82 -11.34 10.59 -19.13
C SER A 82 -10.89 9.18 -18.77
N LEU A 83 -11.48 8.59 -17.74
CA LEU A 83 -11.14 7.23 -17.28
C LEU A 83 -11.79 6.13 -18.10
N ARG A 84 -12.81 6.44 -18.90
CA ARG A 84 -13.60 5.45 -19.63
C ARG A 84 -12.73 4.61 -20.57
N GLY A 85 -12.66 3.31 -20.27
CA GLY A 85 -11.87 2.35 -21.05
C GLY A 85 -10.36 2.43 -20.88
N MET A 86 -9.84 3.38 -20.10
CA MET A 86 -8.42 3.49 -19.79
C MET A 86 -7.97 2.29 -18.97
N LYS A 87 -6.94 1.59 -19.42
CA LYS A 87 -6.37 0.43 -18.73
C LYS A 87 -5.46 0.92 -17.61
N ILE A 88 -5.94 0.83 -16.37
CA ILE A 88 -5.20 1.33 -15.20
C ILE A 88 -4.86 0.16 -14.27
N ARG A 89 -3.60 0.08 -13.89
CA ARG A 89 -3.17 -0.89 -12.88
C ARG A 89 -3.72 -0.53 -11.52
N GLY A 90 -4.35 -1.51 -10.86
CA GLY A 90 -4.72 -1.45 -9.45
C GLY A 90 -3.98 -2.51 -8.63
N GLY A 91 -3.64 -2.17 -7.39
CA GLY A 91 -2.80 -2.99 -6.54
C GLY A 91 -3.54 -4.00 -5.66
N SER A 92 -4.86 -3.89 -5.56
CA SER A 92 -5.68 -4.77 -4.72
C SER A 92 -7.08 -4.95 -5.30
N ARG A 93 -7.85 -5.88 -4.71
CA ARG A 93 -9.26 -6.11 -5.07
C ARG A 93 -10.10 -4.84 -4.88
N ILE A 94 -9.91 -4.13 -3.79
CA ILE A 94 -10.65 -2.90 -3.48
C ILE A 94 -10.34 -1.82 -4.52
N ILE A 95 -9.06 -1.61 -4.84
CA ILE A 95 -8.64 -0.62 -5.82
C ILE A 95 -9.15 -0.99 -7.22
N ASN A 96 -9.10 -2.26 -7.61
CA ASN A 96 -9.64 -2.70 -8.90
C ASN A 96 -11.16 -2.46 -8.99
N ASN A 97 -11.90 -2.73 -7.92
CA ASN A 97 -13.34 -2.43 -7.86
C ASN A 97 -13.61 -0.93 -7.95
N MET A 98 -12.82 -0.10 -7.26
CA MET A 98 -12.89 1.35 -7.37
C MET A 98 -12.68 1.81 -8.82
N LEU A 99 -11.61 1.35 -9.48
CA LEU A 99 -11.31 1.68 -10.87
C LEU A 99 -12.46 1.31 -11.81
N THR A 100 -13.05 0.12 -11.63
CA THR A 100 -14.24 -0.30 -12.40
C THR A 100 -15.41 0.66 -12.22
N LYS A 101 -15.69 1.05 -10.97
CA LYS A 101 -16.78 1.99 -10.66
C LYS A 101 -16.54 3.39 -11.21
N LEU A 102 -15.29 3.79 -11.37
CA LEU A 102 -14.90 5.06 -12.00
C LEU A 102 -14.90 4.99 -13.55
N GLY A 103 -15.19 3.83 -14.14
CA GLY A 103 -15.28 3.63 -15.59
C GLY A 103 -13.98 3.20 -16.27
N ALA A 104 -12.89 3.03 -15.50
CA ALA A 104 -11.64 2.49 -16.03
C ALA A 104 -11.70 0.96 -16.22
N THR A 105 -10.77 0.43 -16.98
CA THR A 105 -10.53 -1.01 -17.09
C THR A 105 -9.37 -1.39 -16.17
N PRO A 106 -9.63 -2.00 -15.01
CA PRO A 106 -8.57 -2.33 -14.07
C PRO A 106 -7.71 -3.50 -14.60
N VAL A 107 -6.42 -3.40 -14.38
CA VAL A 107 -5.46 -4.47 -14.68
C VAL A 107 -4.70 -4.79 -13.39
N GLY A 108 -5.03 -5.91 -12.76
CA GLY A 108 -4.36 -6.36 -11.53
C GLY A 108 -2.97 -6.93 -11.85
N MET A 109 -1.93 -6.36 -11.23
CA MET A 109 -0.58 -6.90 -11.31
C MET A 109 0.27 -6.44 -10.11
N PRO A 110 1.32 -7.22 -9.75
CA PRO A 110 2.24 -6.82 -8.71
C PRO A 110 3.08 -5.60 -9.14
N VAL A 111 3.50 -4.81 -8.15
CA VAL A 111 4.26 -3.56 -8.37
C VAL A 111 5.46 -3.72 -9.32
N PRO A 112 6.32 -4.76 -9.21
CA PRO A 112 7.48 -4.89 -10.11
C PRO A 112 7.13 -5.02 -11.60
N ALA A 113 5.90 -5.42 -11.95
CA ALA A 113 5.47 -5.56 -13.34
C ALA A 113 5.01 -4.23 -13.98
N VAL A 114 4.83 -3.18 -13.20
CA VAL A 114 4.27 -1.89 -13.64
C VAL A 114 5.14 -1.23 -14.71
N THR A 115 6.45 -1.17 -14.47
CA THR A 115 7.41 -0.52 -15.39
C THR A 115 7.34 -1.14 -16.79
N GLU A 116 7.39 -2.45 -16.88
CA GLU A 116 7.31 -3.17 -18.15
C GLU A 116 5.94 -2.99 -18.82
N ALA A 117 4.86 -3.08 -18.04
CA ALA A 117 3.49 -2.93 -18.55
C ALA A 117 3.23 -1.52 -19.10
N LEU A 118 3.72 -0.47 -18.44
CA LEU A 118 3.66 0.91 -18.95
C LEU A 118 4.50 1.06 -20.22
N SER A 119 5.73 0.57 -20.21
CA SER A 119 6.65 0.67 -21.36
C SER A 119 6.09 -0.02 -22.61
N LYS A 120 5.52 -1.21 -22.45
CA LYS A 120 4.92 -1.98 -23.56
C LYS A 120 3.50 -1.53 -23.96
N GLY A 121 2.91 -0.57 -23.27
CA GLY A 121 1.53 -0.12 -23.54
C GLY A 121 0.45 -1.13 -23.17
N VAL A 122 0.75 -2.07 -22.29
CA VAL A 122 -0.24 -3.03 -21.73
C VAL A 122 -1.23 -2.29 -20.84
N ILE A 123 -0.75 -1.25 -20.14
CA ILE A 123 -1.55 -0.32 -19.34
C ILE A 123 -1.31 1.11 -19.79
N ASP A 124 -2.36 1.94 -19.64
CA ASP A 124 -2.33 3.38 -19.94
C ASP A 124 -1.92 4.22 -18.73
N GLY A 125 -1.99 3.61 -17.55
CA GLY A 125 -1.63 4.25 -16.29
C GLY A 125 -1.59 3.25 -15.13
N THR A 126 -1.19 3.77 -13.98
CA THR A 126 -1.12 3.03 -12.73
C THR A 126 -1.64 3.87 -11.57
N THR A 127 -2.11 3.20 -10.54
CA THR A 127 -2.34 3.82 -9.23
C THR A 127 -1.21 3.38 -8.30
N VAL A 128 -0.43 4.35 -7.81
CA VAL A 128 0.61 4.19 -6.78
C VAL A 128 0.73 5.51 -5.99
N PRO A 129 1.32 5.52 -4.78
CA PRO A 129 1.74 6.76 -4.13
C PRO A 129 2.99 7.34 -4.83
N TRP A 130 3.36 8.57 -4.47
CA TRP A 130 4.55 9.20 -5.03
C TRP A 130 5.85 8.49 -4.67
N GLU A 131 5.93 7.95 -3.45
CA GLU A 131 7.12 7.31 -2.87
C GLU A 131 7.72 6.25 -3.79
N VAL A 132 6.90 5.44 -4.45
CA VAL A 132 7.37 4.33 -5.28
C VAL A 132 7.65 4.75 -6.73
N THR A 133 7.26 5.95 -7.16
CA THR A 133 7.39 6.37 -8.56
C THR A 133 8.83 6.41 -9.08
N PRO A 134 9.85 6.82 -8.29
CA PRO A 134 11.24 6.81 -8.78
C PRO A 134 11.73 5.38 -9.08
N SER A 135 11.49 4.44 -8.19
CA SER A 135 11.95 3.05 -8.35
C SER A 135 11.31 2.35 -9.55
N LEU A 136 10.08 2.73 -9.89
CA LEU A 136 9.33 2.20 -11.04
C LEU A 136 9.53 3.03 -12.31
N LYS A 137 10.29 4.12 -12.28
CA LYS A 137 10.46 5.06 -13.39
C LYS A 137 9.14 5.57 -13.97
N VAL A 138 8.13 5.76 -13.12
CA VAL A 138 6.78 6.12 -13.56
C VAL A 138 6.81 7.48 -14.27
N THR A 139 7.55 8.45 -13.74
CA THR A 139 7.67 9.80 -14.29
C THR A 139 8.30 9.85 -15.68
N GLU A 140 9.10 8.83 -16.03
CA GLU A 140 9.67 8.68 -17.38
C GLU A 140 8.67 8.05 -18.38
N LEU A 141 7.68 7.30 -17.89
CA LEU A 141 6.79 6.45 -18.67
C LEU A 141 5.39 7.04 -18.87
N VAL A 142 5.00 8.02 -18.04
CA VAL A 142 3.72 8.72 -18.13
C VAL A 142 3.92 10.23 -18.20
N LYS A 143 2.89 10.97 -18.59
CA LYS A 143 2.97 12.42 -18.81
C LYS A 143 2.16 13.22 -17.78
N THR A 144 1.29 12.58 -17.04
CA THR A 144 0.36 13.28 -16.14
C THR A 144 0.19 12.55 -14.84
N HIS A 145 0.05 13.34 -13.79
CA HIS A 145 -0.18 12.88 -12.44
C HIS A 145 -1.40 13.60 -11.88
N THR A 146 -2.44 12.87 -11.54
CA THR A 146 -3.69 13.46 -11.08
C THR A 146 -3.85 13.26 -9.59
N THR A 147 -3.79 14.35 -8.85
CA THR A 147 -4.05 14.42 -7.40
C THR A 147 -5.49 14.83 -7.14
N PHE A 148 -5.93 14.66 -5.91
CA PHE A 148 -7.28 15.00 -5.46
C PHE A 148 -7.21 16.18 -4.48
N ALA A 149 -8.20 17.06 -4.55
CA ALA A 149 -8.32 18.16 -3.60
C ALA A 149 -8.68 17.60 -2.20
N GLY A 150 -8.11 18.22 -1.16
CA GLY A 150 -8.35 17.80 0.22
C GLY A 150 -7.11 17.19 0.87
N LYS A 151 -7.31 16.61 2.05
CA LYS A 151 -6.27 15.98 2.84
C LYS A 151 -6.22 14.46 2.65
N GLU A 152 -7.33 13.89 2.19
CA GLU A 152 -7.53 12.47 1.97
C GLU A 152 -7.06 12.10 0.56
N GLY A 153 -6.39 10.95 0.44
CA GLY A 153 -6.02 10.38 -0.84
C GLY A 153 -7.15 9.64 -1.51
N LEU A 154 -7.04 9.40 -2.81
CA LEU A 154 -7.98 8.53 -3.53
C LEU A 154 -8.10 7.17 -2.86
N TYR A 155 -7.00 6.62 -2.38
CA TYR A 155 -6.90 5.38 -1.64
C TYR A 155 -5.55 5.31 -0.91
N THR A 156 -5.40 4.33 -0.06
CA THR A 156 -4.09 3.81 0.38
C THR A 156 -4.06 2.30 0.27
N GLN A 157 -2.90 1.68 0.45
CA GLN A 157 -2.79 0.24 0.69
C GLN A 157 -2.21 -0.03 2.07
N THR A 158 -2.58 -1.17 2.61
CA THR A 158 -2.16 -1.62 3.92
C THR A 158 -1.04 -2.64 3.80
N PHE A 159 -0.04 -2.52 4.66
CA PHE A 159 1.13 -3.37 4.72
C PHE A 159 1.24 -4.01 6.10
N ALA A 160 1.71 -5.24 6.14
CA ALA A 160 2.10 -5.87 7.38
C ALA A 160 3.59 -6.20 7.38
N PHE A 161 4.23 -5.88 8.48
CA PHE A 161 5.57 -6.33 8.84
C PHE A 161 5.42 -7.41 9.89
N SER A 162 5.75 -8.65 9.53
CA SER A 162 5.41 -9.84 10.31
C SER A 162 6.59 -10.78 10.44
N MET A 163 6.72 -11.41 11.60
CA MET A 163 7.73 -12.42 11.88
C MET A 163 7.08 -13.81 11.96
N ASN A 164 7.81 -14.85 11.59
CA ASN A 164 7.39 -16.22 11.81
C ASN A 164 7.13 -16.47 13.29
N LYS A 165 5.92 -16.93 13.61
CA LYS A 165 5.50 -17.13 14.99
C LYS A 165 6.36 -18.15 15.72
N ALA A 166 6.68 -19.28 15.11
CA ALA A 166 7.50 -20.31 15.71
C ALA A 166 8.94 -19.84 15.99
N THR A 167 9.47 -18.97 15.11
CA THR A 167 10.78 -18.34 15.32
C THR A 167 10.74 -17.38 16.52
N TYR A 168 9.71 -16.52 16.59
CA TYR A 168 9.53 -15.63 17.72
C TYR A 168 9.35 -16.42 19.04
N ASP A 169 8.53 -17.48 19.04
CA ASP A 169 8.22 -18.26 20.24
C ASP A 169 9.47 -18.95 20.84
N LYS A 170 10.46 -19.27 20.01
CA LYS A 170 11.74 -19.86 20.42
C LYS A 170 12.75 -18.86 20.97
N LEU A 171 12.54 -17.56 20.82
CA LEU A 171 13.45 -16.55 21.34
C LEU A 171 13.46 -16.57 22.88
N PRO A 172 14.62 -16.33 23.50
CA PRO A 172 14.69 -16.11 24.94
C PRO A 172 13.93 -14.84 25.34
N PRO A 173 13.50 -14.72 26.62
CA PRO A 173 12.63 -13.62 27.07
C PRO A 173 13.18 -12.22 26.82
N ASP A 174 14.49 -12.03 26.96
CA ASP A 174 15.15 -10.75 26.72
C ASP A 174 15.07 -10.33 25.24
N LEU A 175 15.24 -11.24 24.30
CA LEU A 175 15.12 -10.96 22.87
C LEU A 175 13.64 -10.76 22.47
N LYS A 176 12.69 -11.50 23.05
CA LYS A 176 11.25 -11.21 22.89
C LYS A 176 10.92 -9.80 23.32
N ALA A 177 11.42 -9.36 24.48
CA ALA A 177 11.20 -8.01 24.97
C ALA A 177 11.75 -6.93 24.00
N VAL A 178 12.90 -7.18 23.36
CA VAL A 178 13.43 -6.29 22.35
C VAL A 178 12.52 -6.23 21.12
N ILE A 179 12.04 -7.37 20.61
CA ILE A 179 11.11 -7.41 19.49
C ILE A 179 9.81 -6.68 19.83
N ASP A 180 9.24 -6.93 21.00
CA ASP A 180 7.97 -6.33 21.44
C ASP A 180 8.10 -4.83 21.60
N LYS A 181 9.21 -4.34 22.17
CA LYS A 181 9.51 -2.91 22.29
C LYS A 181 9.66 -2.21 20.93
N ASN A 182 10.12 -2.94 19.92
CA ASN A 182 10.30 -2.44 18.56
C ASN A 182 9.18 -2.93 17.62
N SER A 183 7.95 -2.96 18.13
CA SER A 183 6.74 -3.35 17.40
C SER A 183 5.58 -2.41 17.76
N GLY A 184 4.46 -2.49 17.03
CA GLY A 184 3.23 -1.78 17.35
C GLY A 184 3.18 -0.35 16.83
N VAL A 185 2.43 0.51 17.52
CA VAL A 185 1.99 1.83 17.05
C VAL A 185 3.16 2.77 16.71
N GLU A 186 4.21 2.82 17.56
CA GLU A 186 5.37 3.69 17.32
C GLU A 186 6.13 3.27 16.05
N VAL A 187 6.24 1.98 15.80
CA VAL A 187 6.90 1.45 14.60
C VAL A 187 6.03 1.68 13.36
N ALA A 188 4.71 1.53 13.49
CA ALA A 188 3.77 1.87 12.42
C ALA A 188 3.88 3.35 12.04
N ALA A 189 3.94 4.25 13.02
CA ALA A 189 4.15 5.68 12.80
C ALA A 189 5.49 5.99 12.13
N MET A 190 6.56 5.28 12.52
CA MET A 190 7.88 5.40 11.88
C MET A 190 7.82 5.00 10.40
N PHE A 191 7.17 3.89 10.07
CA PHE A 191 6.96 3.49 8.66
C PHE A 191 6.13 4.56 7.92
N GLY A 192 5.07 5.07 8.54
CA GLY A 192 4.24 6.12 7.95
C GLY A 192 5.05 7.38 7.62
N ARG A 193 5.90 7.84 8.52
CA ARG A 193 6.82 8.98 8.26
C ARG A 193 7.76 8.70 7.10
N ALA A 194 8.34 7.51 7.04
CA ALA A 194 9.22 7.13 5.93
C ALA A 194 8.50 7.14 4.57
N MET A 195 7.25 6.68 4.53
CA MET A 195 6.42 6.75 3.32
C MET A 195 6.13 8.20 2.91
N ASP A 196 5.73 9.06 3.85
CA ASP A 196 5.46 10.47 3.57
C ASP A 196 6.72 11.25 3.13
N GLU A 197 7.90 10.93 3.68
CA GLU A 197 9.16 11.50 3.20
C GLU A 197 9.50 11.02 1.78
N GLY A 198 9.27 9.75 1.48
CA GLY A 198 9.41 9.20 0.13
C GLY A 198 8.47 9.86 -0.88
N ASP A 199 7.23 10.17 -0.47
CA ASP A 199 6.27 10.91 -1.31
C ASP A 199 6.79 12.30 -1.71
N LYS A 200 7.47 13.02 -0.83
CA LYS A 200 8.08 14.31 -1.17
C LYS A 200 9.12 14.16 -2.28
N VAL A 201 10.02 13.19 -2.11
CA VAL A 201 11.07 12.91 -3.11
C VAL A 201 10.48 12.52 -4.46
N GLY A 202 9.49 11.61 -4.46
CA GLY A 202 8.83 11.17 -5.70
C GLY A 202 8.11 12.30 -6.43
N ARG A 203 7.50 13.21 -5.69
CA ARG A 203 6.83 14.39 -6.23
C ARG A 203 7.81 15.41 -6.81
N GLU A 204 8.88 15.72 -6.10
CA GLU A 204 9.93 16.64 -6.57
C GLU A 204 10.58 16.17 -7.88
N ILE A 205 10.71 14.87 -8.10
CA ILE A 205 11.22 14.32 -9.37
C ILE A 205 10.23 14.51 -10.52
N ALA A 206 8.93 14.57 -10.22
CA ALA A 206 7.87 14.69 -11.21
C ALA A 206 7.58 16.16 -11.63
N GLU A 207 7.89 17.12 -10.77
CA GLU A 207 7.75 18.56 -10.98
C GLU A 207 8.93 19.15 -11.77
#